data_43123d7ee44a3536470a809efa5878e2
#
_entry.id   43123d7ee44a3536470a809efa5878e2
#
_cell.length_a   1.000
_cell.length_b   1.000
_cell.length_c   1.000
_cell.angle_alpha   90.00
_cell.angle_beta   90.00
_cell.angle_gamma   90.00
#
_symmetry.space_group_name_H-M   'P 1'
#
loop_
_entity.id
_entity.type
_entity.pdbx_description
1 polymer ?
#
loop_
_entity_poly.entity_id
_entity_poly.type
_entity_poly.pdbx_seq_one_letter_code
_entity_poly.pdbx_strand_id
1 'polypeptide(L)'
;MRTTSSFEIFPTDASERELAKARWLRQQGRLDHAERAYRKVIEGQPGLRVGWMECFDLLRRSGRAGEALALAADAEHVFATEAFPITLKGAALIEQERFDEALVALETAVTRDPNLALTWHELGNAAYRIGDGTRALLALDRAFALEPHTETLTLRGRIIRETGELYAATVAFEAALHSATHDEQRAEIEHEILVTQRLGDFAPRRIRDLTPAERWFAEHGTVVLAAESSGTPPTTEALVEAFVSLARDRDWEFGQVASVADDTISQSVAERFGVKRDEPDALDPDHVPLLFAARLPLGDPQWQQGVERIGEGRKGAIFVVWHSIDAASDADVVGGLEQNDARLALGIDPASAIVMAQHPLARVAARELIPPLSTLQSD
;
A
#
# COMPACT_ATOMS: atom_id res chain seq x y z
N MET A 1 54.60 13.72 -12.70
CA MET A 1 53.77 12.50 -12.63
C MET A 1 53.34 12.33 -11.19
N ARG A 2 52.09 12.70 -10.87
CA ARG A 2 51.48 12.43 -9.57
C ARG A 2 50.50 11.30 -9.80
N THR A 3 50.80 10.14 -9.22
CA THR A 3 49.92 8.97 -9.17
C THR A 3 48.72 9.32 -8.32
N THR A 4 47.56 9.37 -8.95
CA THR A 4 46.25 9.42 -8.28
C THR A 4 46.06 8.12 -7.54
N SER A 5 46.12 8.21 -6.19
CA SER A 5 45.71 7.14 -5.28
C SER A 5 44.25 6.82 -5.58
N SER A 6 43.98 5.64 -6.09
CA SER A 6 42.66 5.03 -6.10
C SER A 6 42.23 4.83 -4.64
N PHE A 7 41.27 5.61 -4.18
CA PHE A 7 40.63 5.37 -2.90
C PHE A 7 40.03 3.96 -2.90
N GLU A 8 40.56 3.09 -2.08
CA GLU A 8 39.93 1.81 -1.77
C GLU A 8 38.56 2.06 -1.11
N ILE A 9 37.49 1.77 -1.82
CA ILE A 9 36.10 1.88 -1.36
C ILE A 9 35.69 0.66 -0.52
N PHE A 10 36.65 -0.13 -0.03
CA PHE A 10 36.37 -1.31 0.77
C PHE A 10 36.52 -1.02 2.26
N PRO A 11 35.47 -1.36 3.08
CA PRO A 11 35.54 -1.22 4.53
C PRO A 11 36.76 -1.96 5.08
N THR A 12 37.54 -1.30 5.90
CA THR A 12 38.79 -1.86 6.46
C THR A 12 38.54 -2.75 7.65
N ASP A 13 37.43 -2.57 8.37
CA ASP A 13 37.02 -3.37 9.53
C ASP A 13 36.18 -4.62 9.09
N ALA A 14 36.38 -5.74 9.77
CA ALA A 14 35.64 -6.98 9.52
C ALA A 14 34.14 -6.81 9.77
N SER A 15 33.76 -6.02 10.77
CA SER A 15 32.36 -5.74 11.09
C SER A 15 31.68 -4.86 10.04
N GLU A 16 32.38 -3.88 9.49
CA GLU A 16 31.87 -3.05 8.37
C GLU A 16 31.65 -3.88 7.11
N ARG A 17 32.55 -4.83 6.82
CA ARG A 17 32.38 -5.76 5.66
C ARG A 17 31.17 -6.68 5.85
N GLU A 18 31.00 -7.26 7.05
CA GLU A 18 29.83 -8.10 7.33
C GLU A 18 28.53 -7.27 7.31
N LEU A 19 28.55 -6.00 7.79
CA LEU A 19 27.41 -5.10 7.71
C LEU A 19 27.03 -4.76 6.26
N ALA A 20 28.00 -4.44 5.43
CA ALA A 20 27.77 -4.20 3.99
C ALA A 20 27.19 -5.44 3.28
N LYS A 21 27.71 -6.63 3.63
CA LYS A 21 27.21 -7.92 3.14
C LYS A 21 25.77 -8.17 3.61
N ALA A 22 25.45 -7.89 4.86
CA ALA A 22 24.10 -8.05 5.40
C ALA A 22 23.08 -7.17 4.66
N ARG A 23 23.44 -5.90 4.41
CA ARG A 23 22.63 -4.95 3.64
C ARG A 23 22.40 -5.42 2.19
N TRP A 24 23.47 -5.90 1.54
CA TRP A 24 23.38 -6.46 0.18
C TRP A 24 22.44 -7.68 0.13
N LEU A 25 22.60 -8.62 1.09
CA LEU A 25 21.74 -9.81 1.19
C LEU A 25 20.26 -9.44 1.40
N ARG A 26 20.00 -8.42 2.22
CA ARG A 26 18.65 -7.88 2.43
C ARG A 26 18.06 -7.32 1.15
N GLN A 27 18.82 -6.55 0.38
CA GLN A 27 18.40 -6.01 -0.92
C GLN A 27 18.10 -7.12 -1.94
N GLN A 28 18.78 -8.28 -1.85
CA GLN A 28 18.52 -9.45 -2.69
C GLN A 28 17.36 -10.33 -2.19
N GLY A 29 16.62 -9.92 -1.15
CA GLY A 29 15.54 -10.70 -0.55
C GLY A 29 15.99 -11.94 0.22
N ARG A 30 17.32 -12.12 0.43
CA ARG A 30 17.91 -13.29 1.12
C ARG A 30 17.93 -13.07 2.64
N LEU A 31 16.73 -12.95 3.23
CA LEU A 31 16.54 -12.46 4.60
C LEU A 31 17.24 -13.30 5.66
N ASP A 32 17.19 -14.65 5.57
CA ASP A 32 17.87 -15.55 6.53
C ASP A 32 19.40 -15.40 6.50
N HIS A 33 19.95 -15.10 5.32
CA HIS A 33 21.39 -14.89 5.18
C HIS A 33 21.79 -13.49 5.70
N ALA A 34 20.94 -12.49 5.45
CA ALA A 34 21.11 -11.13 5.97
C ALA A 34 21.11 -11.14 7.50
N GLU A 35 20.16 -11.82 8.14
CA GLU A 35 20.09 -11.96 9.58
C GLU A 35 21.36 -12.57 10.15
N ARG A 36 21.82 -13.70 9.59
CA ARG A 36 23.06 -14.33 10.05
C ARG A 36 24.27 -13.40 9.94
N ALA A 37 24.33 -12.57 8.92
CA ALA A 37 25.38 -11.59 8.77
C ALA A 37 25.25 -10.46 9.81
N TYR A 38 24.05 -9.95 10.08
CA TYR A 38 23.83 -8.97 11.15
C TYR A 38 24.20 -9.53 12.54
N ARG A 39 23.82 -10.79 12.83
CA ARG A 39 24.20 -11.43 14.12
C ARG A 39 25.71 -11.55 14.28
N LYS A 40 26.46 -11.84 13.19
CA LYS A 40 27.91 -11.81 13.21
C LYS A 40 28.50 -10.42 13.50
N VAL A 41 27.86 -9.36 12.99
CA VAL A 41 28.24 -7.98 13.33
C VAL A 41 28.07 -7.74 14.82
N ILE A 42 26.92 -8.14 15.38
CA ILE A 42 26.60 -8.00 16.80
C ILE A 42 27.60 -8.80 17.69
N GLU A 43 27.90 -10.04 17.32
CA GLU A 43 28.89 -10.90 18.03
C GLU A 43 30.31 -10.32 17.97
N GLY A 44 30.72 -9.84 16.80
CA GLY A 44 32.06 -9.30 16.58
C GLY A 44 32.27 -7.92 17.20
N GLN A 45 31.23 -7.10 17.24
CA GLN A 45 31.26 -5.74 17.74
C GLN A 45 29.95 -5.37 18.47
N PRO A 46 29.71 -5.88 19.68
CA PRO A 46 28.43 -5.70 20.40
C PRO A 46 28.07 -4.24 20.65
N GLY A 47 29.04 -3.33 20.78
CA GLY A 47 28.80 -1.89 20.94
C GLY A 47 28.37 -1.15 19.69
N LEU A 48 28.32 -1.80 18.53
CA LEU A 48 27.93 -1.17 17.26
C LEU A 48 26.40 -1.15 17.11
N ARG A 49 25.75 -0.06 17.54
CA ARG A 49 24.27 0.07 17.53
C ARG A 49 23.63 -0.21 16.19
N VAL A 50 24.27 0.17 15.07
CA VAL A 50 23.70 -0.04 13.73
C VAL A 50 23.46 -1.53 13.42
N GLY A 51 24.30 -2.43 13.90
CA GLY A 51 24.10 -3.88 13.74
C GLY A 51 22.81 -4.34 14.41
N TRP A 52 22.54 -3.86 15.63
CA TRP A 52 21.31 -4.14 16.37
C TRP A 52 20.08 -3.55 15.70
N MET A 53 20.16 -2.28 15.28
CA MET A 53 19.05 -1.60 14.63
C MET A 53 18.63 -2.29 13.32
N GLU A 54 19.59 -2.60 12.45
CA GLU A 54 19.29 -3.18 11.15
C GLU A 54 18.84 -4.65 11.27
N CYS A 55 19.38 -5.41 12.24
CA CYS A 55 18.87 -6.74 12.56
C CYS A 55 17.45 -6.70 13.11
N PHE A 56 17.17 -5.75 14.00
CA PHE A 56 15.85 -5.51 14.56
C PHE A 56 14.83 -5.15 13.50
N ASP A 57 15.16 -4.20 12.61
CA ASP A 57 14.29 -3.80 11.50
C ASP A 57 13.99 -4.95 10.55
N LEU A 58 14.98 -5.78 10.24
CA LEU A 58 14.79 -6.98 9.44
C LEU A 58 13.80 -7.96 10.09
N LEU A 59 13.93 -8.23 11.38
CA LEU A 59 13.02 -9.13 12.12
C LEU A 59 11.60 -8.55 12.17
N ARG A 60 11.46 -7.26 12.46
CA ARG A 60 10.19 -6.54 12.51
C ARG A 60 9.45 -6.61 11.18
N ARG A 61 10.11 -6.24 10.07
CA ARG A 61 9.53 -6.27 8.72
C ARG A 61 9.22 -7.68 8.22
N SER A 62 9.86 -8.70 8.78
CA SER A 62 9.56 -10.11 8.49
C SER A 62 8.42 -10.69 9.35
N GLY A 63 7.72 -9.89 10.15
CA GLY A 63 6.63 -10.33 11.04
C GLY A 63 7.11 -11.14 12.25
N ARG A 64 8.42 -11.12 12.55
CA ARG A 64 9.04 -11.91 13.63
C ARG A 64 9.18 -11.07 14.91
N ALA A 65 8.09 -10.44 15.32
CA ALA A 65 8.05 -9.50 16.46
C ALA A 65 8.54 -10.13 17.79
N GLY A 66 8.31 -11.44 18.00
CA GLY A 66 8.80 -12.15 19.18
C GLY A 66 10.33 -12.21 19.23
N GLU A 67 10.99 -12.44 18.11
CA GLU A 67 12.44 -12.48 18.00
C GLU A 67 13.04 -11.07 18.04
N ALA A 68 12.36 -10.08 17.49
CA ALA A 68 12.75 -8.68 17.66
C ALA A 68 12.74 -8.26 19.14
N LEU A 69 11.72 -8.69 19.91
CA LEU A 69 11.65 -8.44 21.35
C LEU A 69 12.79 -9.13 22.09
N ALA A 70 13.14 -10.37 21.74
CA ALA A 70 14.28 -11.07 22.32
C ALA A 70 15.61 -10.35 22.02
N LEU A 71 15.78 -9.89 20.75
CA LEU A 71 16.96 -9.12 20.36
C LEU A 71 17.08 -7.79 21.15
N ALA A 72 15.95 -7.12 21.40
CA ALA A 72 15.93 -5.91 22.24
C ALA A 72 16.35 -6.21 23.69
N ALA A 73 15.93 -7.36 24.25
CA ALA A 73 16.37 -7.80 25.59
C ALA A 73 17.87 -8.13 25.64
N ASP A 74 18.41 -8.75 24.58
CA ASP A 74 19.86 -8.97 24.47
C ASP A 74 20.62 -7.63 24.40
N ALA A 75 20.08 -6.64 23.69
CA ALA A 75 20.65 -5.30 23.61
C ALA A 75 20.66 -4.58 24.99
N GLU A 76 19.68 -4.84 25.87
CA GLU A 76 19.66 -4.29 27.22
C GLU A 76 20.87 -4.72 28.04
N HIS A 77 21.44 -5.90 27.80
CA HIS A 77 22.67 -6.36 28.50
C HIS A 77 23.91 -5.59 28.02
N VAL A 78 23.95 -5.17 26.78
CA VAL A 78 25.07 -4.43 26.19
C VAL A 78 24.97 -2.93 26.47
N PHE A 79 23.77 -2.37 26.39
CA PHE A 79 23.50 -0.94 26.51
C PHE A 79 22.65 -0.62 27.74
N ALA A 80 23.00 -1.22 28.91
CA ALA A 80 22.16 -1.23 30.11
C ALA A 80 21.72 0.15 30.64
N THR A 81 22.50 1.21 30.40
CA THR A 81 22.17 2.58 30.83
C THR A 81 21.50 3.43 29.76
N GLU A 82 21.38 2.94 28.55
CA GLU A 82 20.92 3.72 27.41
C GLU A 82 19.42 3.58 27.20
N ALA A 83 18.80 4.58 26.56
CA ALA A 83 17.41 4.53 26.12
C ALA A 83 17.21 3.57 24.94
N PHE A 84 18.23 3.40 24.11
CA PHE A 84 18.20 2.68 22.84
C PHE A 84 17.55 1.28 22.93
N PRO A 85 17.98 0.33 23.81
CA PRO A 85 17.37 -0.99 23.85
C PRO A 85 15.91 -0.97 24.33
N ILE A 86 15.56 -0.03 25.22
CA ILE A 86 14.18 0.13 25.68
C ILE A 86 13.30 0.66 24.54
N THR A 87 13.84 1.50 23.67
CA THR A 87 13.15 1.96 22.45
C THR A 87 12.88 0.78 21.51
N LEU A 88 13.86 -0.09 21.27
CA LEU A 88 13.66 -1.31 20.47
C LEU A 88 12.59 -2.22 21.09
N LYS A 89 12.59 -2.37 22.42
CA LYS A 89 11.56 -3.13 23.14
C LYS A 89 10.17 -2.52 22.93
N GLY A 90 10.05 -1.21 23.06
CA GLY A 90 8.79 -0.50 22.78
C GLY A 90 8.29 -0.74 21.36
N ALA A 91 9.16 -0.62 20.36
CA ALA A 91 8.84 -0.88 18.96
C ALA A 91 8.40 -2.35 18.73
N ALA A 92 9.08 -3.34 19.34
CA ALA A 92 8.67 -4.74 19.24
C ALA A 92 7.31 -5.02 19.90
N LEU A 93 6.99 -4.33 21.00
CA LEU A 93 5.69 -4.43 21.67
C LEU A 93 4.56 -3.84 20.82
N ILE A 94 4.82 -2.77 20.07
CA ILE A 94 3.84 -2.21 19.09
C ILE A 94 3.48 -3.28 18.05
N GLU A 95 4.47 -3.99 17.49
CA GLU A 95 4.21 -5.05 16.50
C GLU A 95 3.44 -6.26 17.08
N GLN A 96 3.51 -6.46 18.41
CA GLN A 96 2.72 -7.46 19.12
C GLN A 96 1.36 -6.94 19.59
N GLU A 97 0.98 -5.71 19.21
CA GLU A 97 -0.25 -5.03 19.63
C GLU A 97 -0.37 -4.84 21.17
N ARG A 98 0.77 -4.89 21.87
CA ARG A 98 0.88 -4.68 23.33
C ARG A 98 1.12 -3.20 23.61
N PHE A 99 0.18 -2.35 23.17
CA PHE A 99 0.37 -0.90 23.12
C PHE A 99 0.57 -0.25 24.48
N ASP A 100 -0.13 -0.69 25.53
CA ASP A 100 0.02 -0.14 26.89
C ASP A 100 1.44 -0.38 27.42
N GLU A 101 1.98 -1.58 27.19
CA GLU A 101 3.35 -1.91 27.61
C GLU A 101 4.39 -1.16 26.77
N ALA A 102 4.11 -0.97 25.47
CA ALA A 102 4.96 -0.17 24.60
C ALA A 102 5.04 1.27 25.09
N LEU A 103 3.92 1.90 25.43
CA LEU A 103 3.88 3.27 25.94
C LEU A 103 4.70 3.41 27.22
N VAL A 104 4.56 2.50 28.19
CA VAL A 104 5.35 2.51 29.45
C VAL A 104 6.85 2.40 29.17
N ALA A 105 7.24 1.50 28.26
CA ALA A 105 8.63 1.33 27.87
C ALA A 105 9.18 2.59 27.18
N LEU A 106 8.44 3.16 26.23
CA LEU A 106 8.87 4.33 25.47
C LEU A 106 8.92 5.61 26.34
N GLU A 107 8.00 5.80 27.28
CA GLU A 107 8.07 6.88 28.26
C GLU A 107 9.31 6.75 29.16
N THR A 108 9.63 5.51 29.55
CA THR A 108 10.87 5.25 30.29
C THR A 108 12.10 5.59 29.44
N ALA A 109 12.08 5.26 28.15
CA ALA A 109 13.18 5.57 27.24
C ALA A 109 13.33 7.09 27.03
N VAL A 110 12.21 7.83 26.85
CA VAL A 110 12.20 9.31 26.77
C VAL A 110 12.79 9.95 28.04
N THR A 111 12.44 9.39 29.21
CA THR A 111 12.99 9.89 30.50
C THR A 111 14.49 9.69 30.59
N ARG A 112 15.03 8.59 30.04
CA ARG A 112 16.48 8.32 29.99
C ARG A 112 17.23 9.21 29.02
N ASP A 113 16.70 9.36 27.81
CA ASP A 113 17.29 10.18 26.77
C ASP A 113 16.17 10.93 25.97
N PRO A 114 15.88 12.18 26.36
CA PRO A 114 14.88 13.00 25.67
C PRO A 114 15.34 13.49 24.29
N ASN A 115 16.58 13.23 23.89
CA ASN A 115 17.14 13.66 22.61
C ASN A 115 17.27 12.50 21.60
N LEU A 116 16.83 11.30 21.93
CA LEU A 116 16.80 10.18 20.99
C LEU A 116 15.53 10.30 20.12
N ALA A 117 15.67 10.77 18.88
CA ALA A 117 14.55 10.98 17.95
C ALA A 117 13.73 9.70 17.72
N LEU A 118 14.39 8.54 17.57
CA LEU A 118 13.75 7.25 17.41
C LEU A 118 12.73 6.95 18.52
N THR A 119 13.04 7.28 19.77
CA THR A 119 12.12 7.05 20.91
C THR A 119 10.84 7.85 20.77
N TRP A 120 10.95 9.11 20.34
CA TRP A 120 9.80 9.97 20.13
C TRP A 120 8.97 9.51 18.93
N HIS A 121 9.61 9.03 17.86
CA HIS A 121 8.92 8.44 16.71
C HIS A 121 8.09 7.22 17.14
N GLU A 122 8.69 6.26 17.84
CA GLU A 122 7.97 5.07 18.28
C GLU A 122 6.88 5.39 19.34
N LEU A 123 7.13 6.38 20.21
CA LEU A 123 6.09 6.89 21.13
C LEU A 123 4.88 7.47 20.35
N GLY A 124 5.15 8.22 19.29
CA GLY A 124 4.12 8.73 18.40
C GLY A 124 3.34 7.60 17.71
N ASN A 125 4.04 6.57 17.22
CA ASN A 125 3.43 5.39 16.63
C ASN A 125 2.53 4.65 17.65
N ALA A 126 3.02 4.37 18.85
CA ALA A 126 2.23 3.72 19.89
C ALA A 126 0.98 4.51 20.27
N ALA A 127 1.12 5.83 20.44
CA ALA A 127 -0.01 6.72 20.74
C ALA A 127 -1.06 6.72 19.61
N TYR A 128 -0.61 6.73 18.35
CA TYR A 128 -1.49 6.61 17.19
C TYR A 128 -2.28 5.30 17.20
N ARG A 129 -1.61 4.17 17.45
CA ARG A 129 -2.23 2.84 17.48
C ARG A 129 -3.33 2.67 18.54
N ILE A 130 -3.27 3.43 19.64
CA ILE A 130 -4.34 3.48 20.65
C ILE A 130 -5.40 4.56 20.37
N GLY A 131 -5.27 5.32 19.26
CA GLY A 131 -6.21 6.38 18.88
C GLY A 131 -5.96 7.73 19.56
N ASP A 132 -4.85 7.93 20.27
CA ASP A 132 -4.46 9.22 20.83
C ASP A 132 -3.66 10.05 19.82
N GLY A 133 -4.39 10.56 18.80
CA GLY A 133 -3.81 11.36 17.72
C GLY A 133 -3.11 12.62 18.21
N THR A 134 -3.62 13.28 19.27
CA THR A 134 -3.00 14.49 19.82
C THR A 134 -1.62 14.19 20.40
N ARG A 135 -1.52 13.16 21.22
CA ARG A 135 -0.25 12.72 21.80
C ARG A 135 0.72 12.23 20.72
N ALA A 136 0.20 11.51 19.72
CA ALA A 136 0.98 11.04 18.59
C ALA A 136 1.63 12.20 17.81
N LEU A 137 0.87 13.24 17.45
CA LEU A 137 1.40 14.42 16.75
C LEU A 137 2.45 15.15 17.58
N LEU A 138 2.23 15.37 18.88
CA LEU A 138 3.22 16.01 19.75
C LEU A 138 4.55 15.23 19.81
N ALA A 139 4.47 13.90 19.89
CA ALA A 139 5.64 13.05 19.91
C ALA A 139 6.39 13.08 18.56
N LEU A 140 5.67 13.01 17.45
CA LEU A 140 6.25 13.07 16.10
C LEU A 140 6.85 14.45 15.78
N ASP A 141 6.23 15.55 16.23
CA ASP A 141 6.81 16.88 16.11
C ASP A 141 8.14 16.97 16.87
N ARG A 142 8.23 16.35 18.05
CA ARG A 142 9.48 16.28 18.80
C ARG A 142 10.53 15.42 18.10
N ALA A 143 10.13 14.24 17.56
CA ALA A 143 11.02 13.39 16.78
C ALA A 143 11.60 14.15 15.57
N PHE A 144 10.75 14.80 14.80
CA PHE A 144 11.14 15.57 13.63
C PHE A 144 12.06 16.76 13.96
N ALA A 145 11.80 17.44 15.07
CA ALA A 145 12.65 18.56 15.52
C ALA A 145 14.06 18.12 15.93
N LEU A 146 14.20 16.86 16.41
CA LEU A 146 15.50 16.28 16.77
C LEU A 146 16.24 15.76 15.54
N GLU A 147 15.54 15.01 14.70
CA GLU A 147 16.09 14.42 13.48
C GLU A 147 14.98 14.34 12.42
N PRO A 148 15.04 15.16 11.36
CA PRO A 148 14.10 15.08 10.25
C PRO A 148 14.20 13.72 9.54
N HIS A 149 13.14 12.94 9.59
CA HIS A 149 13.08 11.61 8.98
C HIS A 149 11.80 11.43 8.18
N THR A 150 11.91 10.81 7.01
CA THR A 150 10.81 10.61 6.06
C THR A 150 9.64 9.85 6.70
N GLU A 151 9.93 8.74 7.41
CA GLU A 151 8.89 7.93 8.06
C GLU A 151 8.11 8.71 9.13
N THR A 152 8.79 9.61 9.85
CA THR A 152 8.14 10.49 10.85
C THR A 152 7.15 11.44 10.18
N LEU A 153 7.52 12.03 9.05
CA LEU A 153 6.62 12.90 8.27
C LEU A 153 5.47 12.11 7.64
N THR A 154 5.72 10.91 7.14
CA THR A 154 4.69 10.04 6.57
C THR A 154 3.65 9.65 7.62
N LEU A 155 4.08 9.20 8.79
CA LEU A 155 3.18 8.87 9.90
C LEU A 155 2.39 10.09 10.37
N ARG A 156 3.04 11.26 10.46
CA ARG A 156 2.39 12.53 10.79
C ARG A 156 1.30 12.88 9.77
N GLY A 157 1.58 12.71 8.47
CA GLY A 157 0.62 12.91 7.40
C GLY A 157 -0.62 12.00 7.54
N ARG A 158 -0.41 10.72 7.85
CA ARG A 158 -1.51 9.76 8.09
C ARG A 158 -2.41 10.19 9.25
N ILE A 159 -1.83 10.61 10.37
CA ILE A 159 -2.59 11.07 11.54
C ILE A 159 -3.39 12.33 11.23
N ILE A 160 -2.78 13.32 10.57
CA ILE A 160 -3.44 14.57 10.16
C ILE A 160 -4.60 14.25 9.19
N ARG A 161 -4.40 13.32 8.24
CA ARG A 161 -5.45 12.88 7.33
C ARG A 161 -6.66 12.33 8.08
N GLU A 162 -6.46 11.53 9.11
CA GLU A 162 -7.57 10.96 9.91
C GLU A 162 -8.37 12.01 10.66
N THR A 163 -7.77 13.17 11.00
CA THR A 163 -8.54 14.30 11.56
C THR A 163 -9.41 14.99 10.52
N GLY A 164 -9.23 14.70 9.23
CA GLY A 164 -9.93 15.32 8.11
C GLY A 164 -9.24 16.56 7.54
N GLU A 165 -8.07 16.92 8.05
CA GLU A 165 -7.28 18.06 7.55
C GLU A 165 -6.47 17.68 6.32
N LEU A 166 -7.17 17.33 5.21
CA LEU A 166 -6.57 16.72 4.02
C LEU A 166 -5.47 17.56 3.38
N TYR A 167 -5.66 18.88 3.34
CA TYR A 167 -4.63 19.79 2.81
C TYR A 167 -3.34 19.75 3.65
N ALA A 168 -3.47 19.80 4.98
CA ALA A 168 -2.30 19.72 5.87
C ALA A 168 -1.62 18.35 5.79
N ALA A 169 -2.39 17.27 5.61
CA ALA A 169 -1.87 15.94 5.37
C ALA A 169 -1.07 15.88 4.05
N THR A 170 -1.59 16.43 2.96
CA THR A 170 -0.88 16.50 1.68
C THR A 170 0.45 17.23 1.83
N VAL A 171 0.47 18.39 2.50
CA VAL A 171 1.71 19.14 2.77
C VAL A 171 2.73 18.30 3.55
N ALA A 172 2.28 17.50 4.54
CA ALA A 172 3.17 16.62 5.29
C ALA A 172 3.74 15.49 4.41
N PHE A 173 2.94 14.90 3.54
CA PHE A 173 3.40 13.87 2.60
C PHE A 173 4.33 14.44 1.52
N GLU A 174 4.07 15.63 0.99
CA GLU A 174 4.98 16.31 0.06
C GLU A 174 6.33 16.59 0.71
N ALA A 175 6.35 17.04 1.97
CA ALA A 175 7.60 17.21 2.71
C ALA A 175 8.33 15.86 2.92
N ALA A 176 7.61 14.77 3.20
CA ALA A 176 8.16 13.41 3.26
C ALA A 176 8.76 12.99 1.91
N LEU A 177 8.06 13.26 0.80
CA LEU A 177 8.50 12.92 -0.55
C LEU A 177 9.81 13.60 -0.92
N HIS A 178 9.99 14.86 -0.50
CA HIS A 178 11.24 15.61 -0.73
C HIS A 178 12.44 15.01 0.03
N SER A 179 12.21 14.37 1.17
CA SER A 179 13.25 13.74 1.99
C SER A 179 13.48 12.27 1.67
N ALA A 180 12.62 11.66 0.84
CA ALA A 180 12.72 10.26 0.47
C ALA A 180 13.94 9.99 -0.42
N THR A 181 14.75 8.98 -0.04
CA THR A 181 16.00 8.64 -0.72
C THR A 181 15.92 7.36 -1.55
N HIS A 182 14.87 6.55 -1.37
CA HIS A 182 14.67 5.27 -2.06
C HIS A 182 13.38 5.28 -2.87
N ASP A 183 13.39 4.64 -4.05
CA ASP A 183 12.25 4.60 -4.96
C ASP A 183 11.01 3.93 -4.33
N GLU A 184 11.19 2.86 -3.55
CA GLU A 184 10.10 2.19 -2.84
C GLU A 184 9.41 3.14 -1.85
N GLN A 185 10.19 3.90 -1.07
CA GLN A 185 9.68 4.88 -0.13
C GLN A 185 8.96 6.03 -0.83
N ARG A 186 9.48 6.48 -1.99
CA ARG A 186 8.83 7.50 -2.81
C ARG A 186 7.47 7.02 -3.31
N ALA A 187 7.41 5.79 -3.85
CA ALA A 187 6.17 5.19 -4.35
C ALA A 187 5.11 5.07 -3.25
N GLU A 188 5.51 4.66 -2.03
CA GLU A 188 4.61 4.61 -0.87
C GLU A 188 4.03 6.00 -0.55
N ILE A 189 4.86 7.04 -0.51
CA ILE A 189 4.42 8.40 -0.18
C ILE A 189 3.54 8.99 -1.30
N GLU A 190 3.88 8.75 -2.56
CA GLU A 190 3.06 9.15 -3.71
C GLU A 190 1.68 8.48 -3.64
N HIS A 191 1.62 7.21 -3.24
CA HIS A 191 0.35 6.53 -2.98
C HIS A 191 -0.46 7.22 -1.86
N GLU A 192 0.16 7.58 -0.74
CA GLU A 192 -0.51 8.31 0.35
C GLU A 192 -1.08 9.67 -0.10
N ILE A 193 -0.37 10.37 -0.98
CA ILE A 193 -0.86 11.61 -1.59
C ILE A 193 -2.09 11.35 -2.44
N LEU A 194 -2.06 10.32 -3.30
CA LEU A 194 -3.22 9.95 -4.13
C LEU A 194 -4.43 9.55 -3.29
N VAL A 195 -4.23 8.75 -2.24
CA VAL A 195 -5.31 8.40 -1.28
C VAL A 195 -5.91 9.66 -0.67
N THR A 196 -5.06 10.59 -0.22
CA THR A 196 -5.51 11.83 0.42
C THR A 196 -6.29 12.72 -0.54
N GLN A 197 -5.87 12.81 -1.79
CA GLN A 197 -6.57 13.57 -2.84
C GLN A 197 -7.94 12.96 -3.16
N ARG A 198 -8.04 11.62 -3.31
CA ARG A 198 -9.32 10.94 -3.54
C ARG A 198 -10.29 11.11 -2.36
N LEU A 199 -9.78 11.14 -1.13
CA LEU A 199 -10.60 11.42 0.05
C LEU A 199 -11.21 12.83 0.03
N GLY A 200 -10.57 13.77 -0.64
CA GLY A 200 -11.06 15.15 -0.78
C GLY A 200 -12.44 15.27 -1.40
N ASP A 201 -12.79 14.38 -2.34
CA ASP A 201 -14.08 14.40 -3.02
C ASP A 201 -15.25 13.94 -2.13
N PHE A 202 -14.94 13.26 -1.04
CA PHE A 202 -15.94 12.88 -0.05
C PHE A 202 -16.19 13.95 1.03
N ALA A 203 -15.42 15.04 1.02
CA ALA A 203 -15.63 16.15 1.95
C ALA A 203 -17.02 16.80 1.74
N PRO A 204 -17.71 17.24 2.80
CA PRO A 204 -17.23 17.41 4.18
C PRO A 204 -17.43 16.19 5.10
N ARG A 205 -17.76 15.00 4.57
CA ARG A 205 -17.91 13.80 5.40
C ARG A 205 -16.58 13.41 6.03
N ARG A 206 -16.65 12.92 7.26
CA ARG A 206 -15.46 12.43 7.95
C ARG A 206 -15.04 11.09 7.36
N ILE A 207 -13.76 10.79 7.32
CA ILE A 207 -13.22 9.54 6.78
C ILE A 207 -13.86 8.30 7.47
N ARG A 208 -14.10 8.38 8.78
CA ARG A 208 -14.76 7.30 9.54
C ARG A 208 -16.21 7.04 9.13
N ASP A 209 -16.88 8.03 8.54
CA ASP A 209 -18.29 7.95 8.12
C ASP A 209 -18.41 7.49 6.65
N LEU A 210 -17.26 7.24 5.97
CA LEU A 210 -17.23 6.69 4.62
C LEU A 210 -17.60 5.20 4.64
N THR A 211 -18.33 4.78 3.62
CA THR A 211 -18.63 3.36 3.40
C THR A 211 -17.35 2.56 3.11
N PRO A 212 -17.36 1.24 3.29
CA PRO A 212 -16.22 0.39 2.92
C PRO A 212 -15.78 0.57 1.46
N ALA A 213 -16.73 0.78 0.54
CA ALA A 213 -16.43 0.98 -0.88
C ALA A 213 -15.77 2.33 -1.17
N GLU A 214 -16.22 3.40 -0.52
CA GLU A 214 -15.61 4.72 -0.66
C GLU A 214 -14.18 4.73 -0.13
N ARG A 215 -13.93 4.03 1.00
CA ARG A 215 -12.56 3.80 1.50
C ARG A 215 -11.72 2.98 0.54
N TRP A 216 -12.30 1.91 -0.02
CA TRP A 216 -11.65 1.09 -1.05
C TRP A 216 -11.29 1.92 -2.30
N PHE A 217 -12.22 2.75 -2.78
CA PHE A 217 -11.95 3.65 -3.88
C PHE A 217 -10.83 4.64 -3.54
N ALA A 218 -10.87 5.27 -2.38
CA ALA A 218 -9.81 6.19 -1.97
C ALA A 218 -8.45 5.50 -1.96
N GLU A 219 -8.36 4.30 -1.43
CA GLU A 219 -7.13 3.52 -1.34
C GLU A 219 -6.62 3.08 -2.72
N HIS A 220 -7.48 2.49 -3.54
CA HIS A 220 -7.06 1.82 -4.77
C HIS A 220 -7.35 2.61 -6.06
N GLY A 221 -8.20 3.62 -6.03
CA GLY A 221 -8.72 4.30 -7.22
C GLY A 221 -9.65 3.45 -8.07
N THR A 222 -10.07 2.28 -7.55
CA THR A 222 -10.93 1.31 -8.22
C THR A 222 -12.40 1.62 -7.94
N VAL A 223 -13.22 1.76 -8.98
CA VAL A 223 -14.66 1.99 -8.85
C VAL A 223 -15.35 0.74 -8.31
N VAL A 224 -16.22 0.89 -7.31
CA VAL A 224 -17.00 -0.19 -6.71
C VAL A 224 -18.47 -0.01 -7.05
N LEU A 225 -19.11 -1.05 -7.63
CA LEU A 225 -20.47 -0.99 -8.14
C LEU A 225 -21.53 -1.42 -7.14
N ALA A 226 -21.17 -2.20 -6.11
CA ALA A 226 -22.11 -2.91 -5.27
C ALA A 226 -23.24 -2.02 -4.75
N ALA A 227 -24.43 -2.27 -5.24
CA ALA A 227 -25.67 -1.67 -4.80
C ALA A 227 -26.54 -2.75 -4.16
N GLU A 228 -26.88 -2.58 -2.92
CA GLU A 228 -28.19 -2.89 -2.33
C GLU A 228 -28.21 -2.46 -0.87
N SER A 229 -29.17 -1.63 -0.53
CA SER A 229 -29.35 -1.03 0.82
C SER A 229 -30.02 -1.95 1.83
N SER A 230 -30.25 -3.22 1.49
CA SER A 230 -31.03 -4.17 2.29
C SER A 230 -30.20 -5.10 3.19
N GLY A 231 -28.88 -4.94 3.26
CA GLY A 231 -28.01 -5.83 4.04
C GLY A 231 -27.74 -7.19 3.37
N THR A 232 -28.27 -7.41 2.17
CA THR A 232 -28.02 -8.62 1.37
C THR A 232 -27.03 -8.26 0.24
N PRO A 233 -25.96 -9.06 0.02
CA PRO A 233 -25.06 -8.84 -1.12
C PRO A 233 -25.81 -8.99 -2.45
N PRO A 234 -25.51 -8.17 -3.47
CA PRO A 234 -26.10 -8.29 -4.79
C PRO A 234 -25.77 -9.63 -5.47
N THR A 235 -26.53 -10.03 -6.47
CA THR A 235 -26.17 -11.19 -7.29
C THR A 235 -25.08 -10.84 -8.28
N THR A 236 -24.35 -11.83 -8.79
CA THR A 236 -23.35 -11.65 -9.84
C THR A 236 -23.94 -10.99 -11.08
N GLU A 237 -25.16 -11.41 -11.49
CA GLU A 237 -25.89 -10.86 -12.64
C GLU A 237 -26.24 -9.39 -12.42
N ALA A 238 -26.67 -9.01 -11.21
CA ALA A 238 -26.97 -7.62 -10.86
C ALA A 238 -25.74 -6.72 -10.96
N LEU A 239 -24.56 -7.22 -10.55
CA LEU A 239 -23.30 -6.48 -10.66
C LEU A 239 -22.81 -6.35 -12.10
N VAL A 240 -22.97 -7.37 -12.93
CA VAL A 240 -22.70 -7.29 -14.37
C VAL A 240 -23.62 -6.26 -15.03
N GLU A 241 -24.91 -6.24 -14.69
CA GLU A 241 -25.86 -5.25 -15.23
C GLU A 241 -25.50 -3.83 -14.78
N ALA A 242 -25.08 -3.65 -13.53
CA ALA A 242 -24.61 -2.37 -13.02
C ALA A 242 -23.37 -1.88 -13.79
N PHE A 243 -22.43 -2.76 -14.12
CA PHE A 243 -21.27 -2.42 -14.93
C PHE A 243 -21.68 -2.00 -16.36
N VAL A 244 -22.56 -2.76 -17.01
CA VAL A 244 -23.07 -2.44 -18.35
C VAL A 244 -23.80 -1.11 -18.36
N SER A 245 -24.59 -0.83 -17.31
CA SER A 245 -25.25 0.47 -17.14
C SER A 245 -24.24 1.61 -17.00
N LEU A 246 -23.24 1.45 -16.12
CA LEU A 246 -22.16 2.42 -15.96
C LEU A 246 -21.42 2.67 -17.29
N ALA A 247 -21.08 1.61 -18.02
CA ALA A 247 -20.41 1.74 -19.31
C ALA A 247 -21.25 2.55 -20.31
N ARG A 248 -22.57 2.33 -20.37
CA ARG A 248 -23.49 3.11 -21.20
C ARG A 248 -23.59 4.57 -20.76
N ASP A 249 -23.72 4.82 -19.47
CA ASP A 249 -23.80 6.17 -18.90
C ASP A 249 -22.50 6.98 -19.13
N ARG A 250 -21.40 6.28 -19.39
CA ARG A 250 -20.07 6.85 -19.63
C ARG A 250 -19.65 6.79 -21.09
N ASP A 251 -20.50 6.32 -21.98
CA ASP A 251 -20.19 6.11 -23.40
C ASP A 251 -18.92 5.25 -23.62
N TRP A 252 -18.70 4.25 -22.74
CA TRP A 252 -17.59 3.32 -22.93
C TRP A 252 -17.97 2.26 -23.96
N GLU A 253 -17.11 2.10 -24.96
CA GLU A 253 -17.28 1.09 -26.01
C GLU A 253 -16.12 0.10 -25.97
N PHE A 254 -16.45 -1.18 -25.90
CA PHE A 254 -15.47 -2.26 -25.94
C PHE A 254 -15.61 -3.02 -27.25
N GLY A 255 -14.50 -3.17 -27.99
CA GLY A 255 -14.45 -3.95 -29.23
C GLY A 255 -14.11 -5.43 -29.01
N GLN A 256 -13.68 -5.80 -27.80
CA GLN A 256 -13.27 -7.14 -27.43
C GLN A 256 -13.53 -7.39 -25.95
N VAL A 257 -13.94 -8.62 -25.57
CA VAL A 257 -14.01 -9.07 -24.18
C VAL A 257 -13.14 -10.30 -24.03
N ALA A 258 -12.22 -10.29 -23.08
CA ALA A 258 -11.38 -11.43 -22.76
C ALA A 258 -11.60 -11.90 -21.32
N SER A 259 -11.55 -13.22 -21.10
CA SER A 259 -11.71 -13.83 -19.80
C SER A 259 -10.95 -15.15 -19.72
N VAL A 260 -10.30 -15.40 -18.59
CA VAL A 260 -9.65 -16.70 -18.31
C VAL A 260 -10.69 -17.84 -18.22
N ALA A 261 -11.87 -17.55 -17.65
CA ALA A 261 -12.94 -18.53 -17.53
C ALA A 261 -13.85 -18.51 -18.74
N ASP A 262 -14.03 -19.67 -19.36
CA ASP A 262 -15.06 -19.89 -20.39
C ASP A 262 -16.36 -20.34 -19.72
N ASP A 263 -17.08 -19.38 -19.15
CA ASP A 263 -18.34 -19.61 -18.45
C ASP A 263 -19.49 -18.79 -19.06
N THR A 264 -20.71 -19.10 -18.62
CA THR A 264 -21.92 -18.41 -19.09
C THR A 264 -21.94 -16.93 -18.75
N ILE A 265 -21.21 -16.49 -17.72
CA ILE A 265 -21.14 -15.09 -17.27
C ILE A 265 -20.26 -14.30 -18.22
N SER A 266 -19.06 -14.80 -18.55
CA SER A 266 -18.15 -14.14 -19.47
C SER A 266 -18.73 -14.04 -20.88
N GLN A 267 -19.42 -15.09 -21.35
CA GLN A 267 -20.17 -15.07 -22.62
C GLN A 267 -21.30 -14.03 -22.59
N SER A 268 -22.08 -13.99 -21.52
CA SER A 268 -23.15 -13.00 -21.35
C SER A 268 -22.62 -11.56 -21.33
N VAL A 269 -21.44 -11.30 -20.76
CA VAL A 269 -20.79 -9.97 -20.80
C VAL A 269 -20.44 -9.60 -22.23
N ALA A 270 -19.81 -10.50 -23.00
CA ALA A 270 -19.46 -10.26 -24.39
C ALA A 270 -20.69 -9.97 -25.26
N GLU A 271 -21.77 -10.76 -25.08
CA GLU A 271 -23.05 -10.54 -25.78
C GLU A 271 -23.67 -9.16 -25.50
N ARG A 272 -23.58 -8.65 -24.24
CA ARG A 272 -24.11 -7.33 -23.87
C ARG A 272 -23.39 -6.16 -24.55
N PHE A 273 -22.11 -6.37 -24.89
CA PHE A 273 -21.34 -5.41 -25.67
C PHE A 273 -21.34 -5.71 -27.17
N GLY A 274 -22.00 -6.79 -27.62
CA GLY A 274 -22.08 -7.17 -29.03
C GLY A 274 -20.79 -7.67 -29.64
N VAL A 275 -19.87 -8.18 -28.81
CA VAL A 275 -18.53 -8.62 -29.21
C VAL A 275 -18.31 -10.11 -28.90
N LYS A 276 -17.24 -10.69 -29.44
CA LYS A 276 -16.83 -12.06 -29.10
C LYS A 276 -16.03 -12.08 -27.82
N ARG A 277 -16.15 -13.20 -27.09
CA ARG A 277 -15.23 -13.52 -26.00
C ARG A 277 -13.96 -14.17 -26.56
N ASP A 278 -12.84 -13.72 -26.09
CA ASP A 278 -11.52 -14.25 -26.40
C ASP A 278 -10.75 -14.66 -25.13
N GLU A 279 -9.59 -15.26 -25.29
CA GLU A 279 -8.66 -15.52 -24.20
C GLU A 279 -7.81 -14.27 -23.91
N PRO A 280 -7.29 -14.07 -22.68
CA PRO A 280 -6.52 -12.88 -22.34
C PRO A 280 -5.22 -12.69 -23.15
N ASP A 281 -4.62 -13.77 -23.65
CA ASP A 281 -3.44 -13.72 -24.52
C ASP A 281 -3.76 -13.27 -25.96
N ALA A 282 -5.03 -13.28 -26.36
CA ALA A 282 -5.51 -12.81 -27.65
C ALA A 282 -5.97 -11.34 -27.63
N LEU A 283 -5.81 -10.63 -26.50
CA LEU A 283 -6.17 -9.22 -26.40
C LEU A 283 -5.40 -8.36 -27.41
N ASP A 284 -6.17 -7.58 -28.17
CA ASP A 284 -5.65 -6.57 -29.10
C ASP A 284 -5.89 -5.17 -28.53
N PRO A 285 -4.85 -4.44 -28.10
CA PRO A 285 -5.00 -3.10 -27.55
C PRO A 285 -5.64 -2.09 -28.50
N ASP A 286 -5.63 -2.34 -29.81
CA ASP A 286 -6.25 -1.43 -30.79
C ASP A 286 -7.78 -1.54 -30.82
N HIS A 287 -8.36 -2.61 -30.25
CA HIS A 287 -9.78 -2.86 -30.20
C HIS A 287 -10.46 -2.49 -28.86
N VAL A 288 -9.81 -1.69 -28.01
CA VAL A 288 -10.36 -1.26 -26.69
C VAL A 288 -10.89 -2.48 -25.91
N PRO A 289 -10.02 -3.34 -25.40
CA PRO A 289 -10.43 -4.59 -24.78
C PRO A 289 -11.03 -4.39 -23.39
N LEU A 290 -11.99 -5.25 -23.02
CA LEU A 290 -12.44 -5.47 -21.65
C LEU A 290 -11.86 -6.81 -21.13
N LEU A 291 -10.97 -6.75 -20.15
CA LEU A 291 -10.53 -7.93 -19.40
C LEU A 291 -11.51 -8.19 -18.26
N PHE A 292 -12.13 -9.35 -18.25
CA PHE A 292 -13.22 -9.70 -17.36
C PHE A 292 -12.91 -10.93 -16.50
N ALA A 293 -13.30 -10.90 -15.23
CA ALA A 293 -13.35 -12.08 -14.39
C ALA A 293 -14.55 -12.04 -13.43
N ALA A 294 -15.23 -13.17 -13.26
CA ALA A 294 -16.28 -13.32 -12.25
C ALA A 294 -15.73 -13.27 -10.83
N ARG A 295 -14.52 -13.76 -10.61
CA ARG A 295 -13.70 -13.61 -9.39
C ARG A 295 -12.26 -13.36 -9.79
N LEU A 296 -11.52 -12.60 -8.96
CA LEU A 296 -10.11 -12.31 -9.20
C LEU A 296 -9.30 -13.61 -9.30
N PRO A 297 -8.71 -13.93 -10.47
CA PRO A 297 -7.96 -15.18 -10.68
C PRO A 297 -6.51 -15.00 -10.20
N LEU A 298 -6.32 -15.01 -8.89
CA LEU A 298 -5.02 -14.83 -8.25
C LEU A 298 -3.99 -15.88 -8.74
N GLY A 299 -2.84 -15.39 -9.21
CA GLY A 299 -1.73 -16.21 -9.66
C GLY A 299 -1.92 -16.88 -11.03
N ASP A 300 -2.98 -16.56 -11.77
CA ASP A 300 -3.18 -17.06 -13.12
C ASP A 300 -2.29 -16.31 -14.13
N PRO A 301 -1.40 -17.00 -14.87
CA PRO A 301 -0.48 -16.34 -15.80
C PRO A 301 -1.19 -15.65 -16.98
N GLN A 302 -2.31 -16.19 -17.47
CA GLN A 302 -3.05 -15.58 -18.59
C GLN A 302 -3.73 -14.28 -18.13
N TRP A 303 -4.27 -14.27 -16.90
CA TRP A 303 -4.78 -13.04 -16.30
C TRP A 303 -3.71 -11.96 -16.20
N GLN A 304 -2.53 -12.31 -15.68
CA GLN A 304 -1.41 -11.38 -15.53
C GLN A 304 -0.97 -10.79 -16.88
N GLN A 305 -0.87 -11.61 -17.92
CA GLN A 305 -0.58 -11.16 -19.28
C GLN A 305 -1.64 -10.19 -19.81
N GLY A 306 -2.93 -10.46 -19.56
CA GLY A 306 -4.02 -9.57 -19.93
C GLY A 306 -3.91 -8.21 -19.22
N VAL A 307 -3.64 -8.21 -17.92
CA VAL A 307 -3.43 -7.00 -17.11
C VAL A 307 -2.26 -6.17 -17.66
N GLU A 308 -1.12 -6.82 -17.97
CA GLU A 308 0.05 -6.14 -18.52
C GLU A 308 -0.27 -5.49 -19.88
N ARG A 309 -0.94 -6.20 -20.79
CA ARG A 309 -1.31 -5.66 -22.11
C ARG A 309 -2.23 -4.43 -22.01
N ILE A 310 -3.24 -4.48 -21.14
CA ILE A 310 -4.11 -3.30 -20.89
C ILE A 310 -3.30 -2.17 -20.23
N GLY A 311 -2.39 -2.49 -19.31
CA GLY A 311 -1.53 -1.53 -18.63
C GLY A 311 -0.61 -0.78 -19.60
N GLU A 312 0.08 -1.50 -20.47
CA GLU A 312 1.00 -0.95 -21.47
C GLU A 312 0.29 -0.08 -22.53
N GLY A 313 -0.86 -0.56 -23.04
CA GLY A 313 -1.61 0.13 -24.08
C GLY A 313 -2.43 1.32 -23.59
N ARG A 314 -2.72 1.43 -22.30
CA ARG A 314 -3.68 2.36 -21.69
C ARG A 314 -5.10 2.31 -22.28
N LYS A 315 -5.38 1.38 -23.16
CA LYS A 315 -6.67 1.14 -23.79
C LYS A 315 -7.39 -0.01 -23.11
N GLY A 316 -8.71 0.10 -23.02
CA GLY A 316 -9.54 -0.93 -22.41
C GLY A 316 -9.68 -0.78 -20.90
N ALA A 317 -10.40 -1.71 -20.28
CA ALA A 317 -10.66 -1.72 -18.85
C ALA A 317 -10.55 -3.14 -18.26
N ILE A 318 -10.35 -3.20 -16.95
CA ILE A 318 -10.32 -4.44 -16.17
C ILE A 318 -11.51 -4.42 -15.23
N PHE A 319 -12.44 -5.38 -15.40
CA PHE A 319 -13.62 -5.53 -14.56
C PHE A 319 -13.60 -6.89 -13.85
N VAL A 320 -13.63 -6.86 -12.53
CA VAL A 320 -13.76 -8.05 -11.68
C VAL A 320 -15.07 -7.97 -10.91
N VAL A 321 -15.95 -8.98 -11.03
CA VAL A 321 -17.24 -8.94 -10.36
C VAL A 321 -17.09 -9.06 -8.85
N TRP A 322 -16.32 -10.04 -8.36
CA TRP A 322 -16.05 -10.24 -6.95
C TRP A 322 -14.55 -10.16 -6.66
N HIS A 323 -14.15 -9.19 -5.89
CA HIS A 323 -12.75 -8.95 -5.55
C HIS A 323 -12.51 -9.16 -4.05
N SER A 324 -11.43 -9.86 -3.70
CA SER A 324 -11.04 -9.99 -2.29
C SER A 324 -10.60 -8.65 -1.72
N ILE A 325 -11.13 -8.28 -0.55
CA ILE A 325 -10.73 -7.05 0.15
C ILE A 325 -9.26 -7.10 0.61
N ASP A 326 -8.73 -8.31 0.77
CA ASP A 326 -7.37 -8.54 1.26
C ASP A 326 -6.33 -8.66 0.13
N ALA A 327 -6.78 -8.58 -1.14
CA ALA A 327 -5.89 -8.67 -2.31
C ALA A 327 -5.59 -7.30 -2.91
N ALA A 328 -4.38 -7.14 -3.47
CA ALA A 328 -4.06 -5.98 -4.28
C ALA A 328 -4.97 -5.90 -5.51
N SER A 329 -5.42 -4.69 -5.88
CA SER A 329 -6.34 -4.50 -6.99
C SER A 329 -5.63 -3.98 -8.22
N ASP A 330 -5.71 -4.76 -9.32
CA ASP A 330 -5.38 -4.30 -10.67
C ASP A 330 -6.63 -3.88 -11.45
N ALA A 331 -7.82 -4.14 -10.90
CA ALA A 331 -9.10 -3.81 -11.53
C ALA A 331 -9.34 -2.28 -11.58
N ASP A 332 -9.90 -1.82 -12.69
CA ASP A 332 -10.39 -0.46 -12.84
C ASP A 332 -11.79 -0.31 -12.21
N VAL A 333 -12.60 -1.38 -12.31
CA VAL A 333 -13.94 -1.48 -11.73
C VAL A 333 -14.07 -2.84 -11.03
N VAL A 334 -14.70 -2.85 -9.87
CA VAL A 334 -15.14 -4.08 -9.19
C VAL A 334 -16.64 -4.05 -8.95
N GLY A 335 -17.29 -5.19 -9.08
CA GLY A 335 -18.71 -5.33 -8.79
C GLY A 335 -18.97 -5.21 -7.29
N GLY A 336 -18.37 -6.08 -6.52
CA GLY A 336 -18.46 -6.13 -5.06
C GLY A 336 -17.19 -6.64 -4.42
N LEU A 337 -17.12 -6.55 -3.09
CA LEU A 337 -15.99 -7.04 -2.30
C LEU A 337 -16.38 -8.29 -1.53
N GLU A 338 -15.42 -9.19 -1.33
CA GLU A 338 -15.57 -10.39 -0.51
C GLU A 338 -14.39 -10.52 0.47
N GLN A 339 -14.65 -11.15 1.61
CA GLN A 339 -13.64 -11.46 2.61
C GLN A 339 -13.83 -12.92 3.06
N ASN A 340 -12.78 -13.74 2.99
CA ASN A 340 -12.86 -15.16 3.30
C ASN A 340 -14.03 -15.88 2.58
N ASP A 341 -14.20 -15.61 1.29
CA ASP A 341 -15.29 -16.08 0.43
C ASP A 341 -16.71 -15.61 0.80
N ALA A 342 -16.85 -14.76 1.81
CA ALA A 342 -18.11 -14.13 2.17
C ALA A 342 -18.29 -12.81 1.43
N ARG A 343 -19.37 -12.67 0.66
CA ARG A 343 -19.74 -11.45 -0.04
C ARG A 343 -20.15 -10.37 0.95
N LEU A 344 -19.60 -9.17 0.79
CA LEU A 344 -19.87 -8.05 1.69
C LEU A 344 -21.08 -7.24 1.20
N ALA A 345 -21.98 -6.91 2.12
CA ALA A 345 -23.07 -5.96 1.85
C ALA A 345 -22.52 -4.54 2.05
N LEU A 346 -22.17 -3.86 0.95
CA LEU A 346 -21.45 -2.57 1.00
C LEU A 346 -22.37 -1.36 1.10
N GLY A 347 -23.68 -1.53 0.81
CA GLY A 347 -24.67 -0.45 0.94
C GLY A 347 -24.39 0.80 0.07
N ILE A 348 -23.83 0.59 -1.14
CA ILE A 348 -23.50 1.70 -2.04
C ILE A 348 -24.71 2.06 -2.87
N ASP A 349 -24.99 3.37 -2.96
CA ASP A 349 -25.91 3.93 -3.93
C ASP A 349 -25.29 3.85 -5.34
N PRO A 350 -26.00 3.37 -6.37
CA PRO A 350 -25.54 3.38 -7.77
C PRO A 350 -24.99 4.74 -8.24
N ALA A 351 -25.56 5.84 -7.76
CA ALA A 351 -25.06 7.18 -8.05
C ALA A 351 -23.62 7.39 -7.55
N SER A 352 -23.23 6.76 -6.47
CA SER A 352 -21.86 6.84 -5.95
C SER A 352 -20.84 6.19 -6.87
N ALA A 353 -21.19 5.10 -7.57
CA ALA A 353 -20.33 4.46 -8.57
C ALA A 353 -20.04 5.39 -9.75
N ILE A 354 -21.05 6.15 -10.20
CA ILE A 354 -20.91 7.15 -11.26
C ILE A 354 -19.98 8.27 -10.81
N VAL A 355 -20.13 8.77 -9.59
CA VAL A 355 -19.24 9.81 -9.02
C VAL A 355 -17.80 9.29 -8.94
N MET A 356 -17.58 8.08 -8.45
CA MET A 356 -16.25 7.47 -8.41
C MET A 356 -15.64 7.32 -9.81
N ALA A 357 -16.42 6.90 -10.81
CA ALA A 357 -15.95 6.75 -12.20
C ALA A 357 -15.64 8.09 -12.89
N GLN A 358 -16.21 9.20 -12.40
CA GLN A 358 -15.94 10.55 -12.89
C GLN A 358 -14.70 11.18 -12.22
N HIS A 359 -14.22 10.61 -11.13
CA HIS A 359 -13.09 11.17 -10.41
C HIS A 359 -11.81 11.16 -11.27
N PRO A 360 -11.05 12.29 -11.36
CA PRO A 360 -9.86 12.37 -12.21
C PRO A 360 -8.76 11.36 -11.84
N LEU A 361 -8.74 10.91 -10.57
CA LEU A 361 -7.78 9.93 -10.05
C LEU A 361 -8.35 8.51 -9.95
N ALA A 362 -9.52 8.23 -10.52
CA ALA A 362 -9.99 6.86 -10.69
C ALA A 362 -9.07 6.13 -11.68
N ARG A 363 -8.81 4.84 -11.44
CA ARG A 363 -8.00 4.04 -12.38
C ARG A 363 -8.56 4.07 -13.80
N VAL A 364 -9.88 3.96 -13.92
CA VAL A 364 -10.57 4.01 -15.20
C VAL A 364 -10.41 5.35 -15.93
N ALA A 365 -10.19 6.46 -15.22
CA ALA A 365 -9.96 7.77 -15.84
C ALA A 365 -8.64 7.86 -16.63
N ALA A 366 -7.68 6.98 -16.32
CA ALA A 366 -6.41 6.90 -17.04
C ALA A 366 -6.50 6.02 -18.30
N ARG A 367 -7.68 5.43 -18.59
CA ARG A 367 -7.91 4.51 -19.71
C ARG A 367 -8.55 5.20 -20.91
N GLU A 368 -8.14 4.80 -22.09
CA GLU A 368 -8.82 5.14 -23.34
C GLU A 368 -9.89 4.08 -23.61
N LEU A 369 -11.17 4.42 -23.40
CA LEU A 369 -12.30 3.49 -23.47
C LEU A 369 -13.21 3.70 -24.69
N ILE A 370 -12.89 4.69 -25.52
CA ILE A 370 -13.63 5.00 -26.75
C ILE A 370 -12.68 4.76 -27.92
N PRO A 371 -13.05 3.95 -28.93
CA PRO A 371 -12.22 3.75 -30.10
C PRO A 371 -12.06 5.06 -30.88
N PRO A 372 -10.89 5.29 -31.51
CA PRO A 372 -10.71 6.48 -32.35
C PRO A 372 -11.73 6.51 -33.50
N LEU A 373 -12.28 7.69 -33.82
CA LEU A 373 -13.28 7.91 -34.85
C LEU A 373 -12.93 7.32 -36.23
N SER A 374 -11.66 7.05 -36.51
CA SER A 374 -11.20 6.42 -37.76
C SER A 374 -11.57 4.94 -37.90
N THR A 375 -11.90 4.25 -36.82
CA THR A 375 -12.29 2.83 -36.83
C THR A 375 -13.79 2.63 -37.06
N LEU A 376 -14.62 3.70 -36.91
CA LEU A 376 -16.06 3.68 -37.14
C LEU A 376 -16.47 3.87 -38.61
N GLN A 377 -15.52 4.04 -39.54
CA GLN A 377 -15.78 4.29 -40.96
C GLN A 377 -15.47 3.11 -41.92
N SER A 378 -15.14 1.94 -41.37
CA SER A 378 -14.73 0.78 -42.19
C SER A 378 -15.66 -0.44 -42.07
N ASP A 379 -16.97 -0.23 -41.95
CA ASP A 379 -18.00 -1.26 -42.23
C ASP A 379 -18.97 -0.84 -43.34
#